data_801d4a67bc29c4e894bd2ad0064772c9
#
_entry.id   801d4a67bc29c4e894bd2ad0064772c9
#
_cell.length_a   1.000
_cell.length_b   1.000
_cell.length_c   1.000
_cell.angle_alpha   90.00
_cell.angle_beta   90.00
_cell.angle_gamma   90.00
#
_symmetry.space_group_name_H-M   'P 1'
#
loop_
_entity.id
_entity.type
_entity.pdbx_description
1 polymer ?
#
loop_
_entity_poly.entity_id
_entity_poly.type
_entity_poly.pdbx_seq_one_letter_code
_entity_poly.pdbx_strand_id
1 'polypeptide(L)'
;MKKINKSSILSLICAAVMMFSLCLIPGVKSEAAAKAPTIDKSIVMFRNSYNRTIRIKNMKKGDVITKAVPKGNDYSIVSAYTSDERYNEIWVNTFNSSKSGTTKVLVNVKRGKKTCKLSMKVKVISFVSPMQSAKIGKTNVKKAITNTADALLKKNCSGKLTIKMKKGWTITEIYQFGATGKSIKLKNNKKVNTSKGRIFITVKNKKANQIELLSLAAGY
;
A
#
# COMPACT_ATOMS: atom_id res chain seq x y z
N MET A 1 -7.52 -34.67 67.98
CA MET A 1 -6.89 -35.10 66.69
C MET A 1 -7.99 -35.56 65.75
N LYS A 2 -8.22 -34.83 64.64
CA LYS A 2 -9.20 -35.23 63.61
C LYS A 2 -8.63 -36.40 62.75
N LYS A 3 -9.29 -37.56 62.78
CA LYS A 3 -8.92 -38.70 61.90
C LYS A 3 -9.11 -38.30 60.43
N ILE A 4 -8.02 -38.23 59.69
CA ILE A 4 -8.07 -38.05 58.22
C ILE A 4 -8.60 -39.31 57.60
N ASN A 5 -9.68 -39.20 56.85
CA ASN A 5 -10.40 -40.32 56.25
C ASN A 5 -9.58 -40.86 55.05
N LYS A 6 -9.30 -42.17 55.02
CA LYS A 6 -8.49 -42.83 53.95
C LYS A 6 -9.03 -42.56 52.56
N SER A 7 -10.34 -42.36 52.38
CA SER A 7 -10.94 -42.02 51.09
C SER A 7 -10.54 -40.64 50.58
N SER A 8 -10.33 -39.67 51.50
CA SER A 8 -9.90 -38.31 51.11
C SER A 8 -8.45 -38.26 50.63
N ILE A 9 -7.59 -39.11 51.16
CA ILE A 9 -6.19 -39.24 50.75
C ILE A 9 -6.11 -39.89 49.33
N LEU A 10 -6.94 -40.88 49.08
CA LEU A 10 -6.98 -41.56 47.78
C LEU A 10 -7.47 -40.60 46.66
N SER A 11 -8.50 -39.82 46.96
CA SER A 11 -9.02 -38.78 46.03
C SER A 11 -7.99 -37.72 45.69
N LEU A 12 -7.18 -37.28 46.70
CA LEU A 12 -6.12 -36.27 46.48
C LEU A 12 -4.98 -36.82 45.60
N ILE A 13 -4.61 -38.09 45.79
CA ILE A 13 -3.57 -38.75 44.99
C ILE A 13 -4.03 -38.94 43.53
N CYS A 14 -5.29 -39.33 43.31
CA CYS A 14 -5.84 -39.44 41.94
C CYS A 14 -5.89 -38.09 41.23
N ALA A 15 -6.25 -37.00 41.93
CA ALA A 15 -6.25 -35.65 41.32
C ALA A 15 -4.83 -35.19 41.01
N ALA A 16 -3.83 -35.49 41.82
CA ALA A 16 -2.43 -35.15 41.58
C ALA A 16 -1.86 -35.94 40.37
N VAL A 17 -2.19 -37.21 40.25
CA VAL A 17 -1.74 -38.03 39.10
C VAL A 17 -2.37 -37.58 37.80
N MET A 18 -3.63 -37.15 37.79
CA MET A 18 -4.27 -36.63 36.58
C MET A 18 -3.68 -35.24 36.17
N MET A 19 -3.29 -34.39 37.10
CA MET A 19 -2.61 -33.17 36.77
C MET A 19 -1.17 -33.36 36.26
N PHE A 20 -0.46 -34.36 36.73
CA PHE A 20 0.88 -34.67 36.21
C PHE A 20 0.87 -35.38 34.84
N SER A 21 -0.14 -36.16 34.52
CA SER A 21 -0.25 -36.80 33.20
C SER A 21 -0.59 -35.80 32.08
N LEU A 22 -1.20 -34.67 32.39
CA LEU A 22 -1.41 -33.57 31.42
C LEU A 22 -0.15 -32.74 31.09
N CYS A 23 0.90 -32.82 31.92
CA CYS A 23 2.19 -32.15 31.71
C CYS A 23 3.19 -32.95 30.88
N LEU A 24 2.91 -34.25 30.60
CA LEU A 24 3.83 -35.16 29.91
C LEU A 24 3.44 -35.46 28.46
N ILE A 25 2.61 -34.62 27.82
CA ILE A 25 2.45 -34.67 26.38
C ILE A 25 3.68 -33.99 25.77
N PRO A 26 4.67 -34.73 25.21
CA PRO A 26 5.83 -34.11 24.63
C PRO A 26 5.39 -33.34 23.40
N GLY A 27 5.51 -32.01 23.46
CA GLY A 27 5.73 -31.26 22.25
C GLY A 27 4.52 -30.97 21.36
N VAL A 28 3.34 -30.65 21.91
CA VAL A 28 2.48 -29.71 21.20
C VAL A 28 3.14 -28.34 21.36
N LYS A 29 4.12 -28.04 20.50
CA LYS A 29 4.54 -26.66 20.28
C LYS A 29 3.25 -25.90 19.95
N SER A 30 2.75 -25.12 20.90
CA SER A 30 1.72 -24.14 20.63
C SER A 30 2.27 -23.25 19.52
N GLU A 31 1.94 -23.58 18.27
CA GLU A 31 2.20 -22.67 17.16
C GLU A 31 1.51 -21.38 17.56
N ALA A 32 2.31 -20.38 17.88
CA ALA A 32 1.79 -19.05 18.23
C ALA A 32 0.76 -18.68 17.17
N ALA A 33 -0.50 -18.54 17.59
CA ALA A 33 -1.63 -18.37 16.69
C ALA A 33 -1.27 -17.31 15.64
N ALA A 34 -1.19 -17.76 14.39
CA ALA A 34 -0.68 -16.90 13.32
C ALA A 34 -1.52 -15.63 13.21
N LYS A 35 -0.86 -14.48 13.26
CA LYS A 35 -1.51 -13.17 13.14
C LYS A 35 -2.45 -13.15 11.93
N ALA A 36 -3.66 -12.66 12.11
CA ALA A 36 -4.64 -12.50 11.04
C ALA A 36 -4.10 -11.53 9.97
N PRO A 37 -4.49 -11.71 8.68
CA PRO A 37 -4.22 -10.73 7.64
C PRO A 37 -4.73 -9.35 8.03
N THR A 38 -3.98 -8.31 7.70
CA THR A 38 -4.36 -6.92 7.97
C THR A 38 -4.05 -6.03 6.79
N ILE A 39 -4.78 -4.92 6.69
CA ILE A 39 -4.59 -3.88 5.68
C ILE A 39 -4.48 -2.51 6.36
N ASP A 40 -3.90 -1.54 5.69
CA ASP A 40 -3.88 -0.16 6.19
C ASP A 40 -5.31 0.34 6.45
N LYS A 41 -5.53 1.04 7.58
CA LYS A 41 -6.87 1.53 7.96
C LYS A 41 -7.42 2.54 6.97
N SER A 42 -6.55 3.40 6.43
CA SER A 42 -6.94 4.43 5.47
C SER A 42 -5.78 4.89 4.61
N ILE A 43 -6.12 5.37 3.41
CA ILE A 43 -5.21 6.03 2.47
C ILE A 43 -5.87 7.27 1.89
N VAL A 44 -5.04 8.21 1.40
CA VAL A 44 -5.47 9.33 0.59
C VAL A 44 -4.87 9.18 -0.80
N MET A 45 -5.62 9.52 -1.84
CA MET A 45 -5.18 9.53 -3.24
C MET A 45 -5.69 10.78 -3.95
N PHE A 46 -4.96 11.27 -4.94
CA PHE A 46 -5.49 12.24 -5.87
C PHE A 46 -6.47 11.59 -6.85
N ARG A 47 -7.46 12.33 -7.29
CA ARG A 47 -8.32 11.93 -8.42
C ARG A 47 -7.48 11.88 -9.70
N ASN A 48 -7.79 10.95 -10.58
CA ASN A 48 -7.05 10.70 -11.82
C ASN A 48 -5.55 10.43 -11.60
N SER A 49 -5.25 9.69 -10.54
CA SER A 49 -3.90 9.26 -10.19
C SER A 49 -3.66 7.82 -10.64
N TYR A 50 -2.37 7.47 -10.77
CA TYR A 50 -1.93 6.13 -11.11
C TYR A 50 -2.30 5.09 -10.05
N ASN A 51 -2.20 3.81 -10.42
CA ASN A 51 -2.40 2.69 -9.50
C ASN A 51 -1.52 2.82 -8.26
N ARG A 52 -2.13 2.59 -7.10
CA ARG A 52 -1.44 2.43 -5.84
C ARG A 52 -1.51 0.98 -5.41
N THR A 53 -0.35 0.36 -5.25
CA THR A 53 -0.22 -0.97 -4.68
C THR A 53 -0.39 -0.92 -3.17
N ILE A 54 -1.28 -1.73 -2.63
CA ILE A 54 -1.55 -1.88 -1.20
C ILE A 54 -1.23 -3.30 -0.78
N ARG A 55 -0.29 -3.44 0.14
CA ARG A 55 0.13 -4.73 0.65
C ARG A 55 -0.76 -5.20 1.80
N ILE A 56 -1.23 -6.43 1.71
CA ILE A 56 -1.88 -7.13 2.83
C ILE A 56 -0.79 -7.73 3.70
N LYS A 57 -0.77 -7.33 4.96
CA LYS A 57 0.23 -7.78 5.95
C LYS A 57 -0.21 -9.11 6.56
N ASN A 58 0.75 -9.87 7.10
CA ASN A 58 0.52 -11.15 7.77
C ASN A 58 -0.11 -12.22 6.86
N MET A 59 0.03 -12.12 5.56
CA MET A 59 -0.30 -13.18 4.61
C MET A 59 0.70 -14.34 4.77
N LYS A 60 0.19 -15.57 4.76
CA LYS A 60 0.96 -16.81 4.76
C LYS A 60 0.97 -17.43 3.38
N LYS A 61 1.89 -18.37 3.14
CA LYS A 61 1.86 -19.21 1.95
C LYS A 61 0.54 -19.96 1.90
N GLY A 62 -0.16 -19.90 0.77
CA GLY A 62 -1.47 -20.50 0.57
C GLY A 62 -2.66 -19.59 0.92
N ASP A 63 -2.44 -18.40 1.50
CA ASP A 63 -3.50 -17.38 1.58
C ASP A 63 -3.78 -16.80 0.19
N VAL A 64 -5.06 -16.55 -0.12
CA VAL A 64 -5.48 -16.01 -1.42
C VAL A 64 -6.41 -14.82 -1.22
N ILE A 65 -6.15 -13.73 -1.91
CA ILE A 65 -7.08 -12.60 -1.98
C ILE A 65 -8.17 -12.97 -3.01
N THR A 66 -9.39 -13.17 -2.53
CA THR A 66 -10.51 -13.61 -3.39
C THR A 66 -11.40 -12.47 -3.85
N LYS A 67 -11.25 -11.29 -3.24
CA LYS A 67 -12.06 -10.09 -3.57
C LYS A 67 -11.30 -8.83 -3.19
N ALA A 68 -11.33 -7.82 -4.06
CA ALA A 68 -10.92 -6.46 -3.76
C ALA A 68 -11.81 -5.52 -4.57
N VAL A 69 -12.78 -4.85 -3.91
CA VAL A 69 -13.78 -4.01 -4.58
C VAL A 69 -14.16 -2.80 -3.72
N PRO A 70 -14.61 -1.69 -4.29
CA PRO A 70 -15.23 -0.62 -3.54
C PRO A 70 -16.56 -1.07 -2.92
N LYS A 71 -16.92 -0.48 -1.76
CA LYS A 71 -18.21 -0.75 -1.09
C LYS A 71 -19.38 -0.43 -2.03
N GLY A 72 -20.34 -1.36 -2.11
CA GLY A 72 -21.51 -1.22 -2.98
C GLY A 72 -21.20 -1.34 -4.48
N ASN A 73 -19.99 -1.75 -4.86
CA ASN A 73 -19.50 -1.76 -6.24
C ASN A 73 -19.59 -0.37 -6.92
N ASP A 74 -19.51 0.71 -6.13
CA ASP A 74 -19.49 2.08 -6.65
C ASP A 74 -18.07 2.47 -7.09
N TYR A 75 -17.81 2.37 -8.37
CA TYR A 75 -16.53 2.69 -9.00
C TYR A 75 -16.38 4.18 -9.34
N SER A 76 -17.33 5.03 -8.99
CA SER A 76 -17.27 6.47 -9.30
C SER A 76 -16.17 7.23 -8.54
N ILE A 77 -15.72 6.69 -7.40
CA ILE A 77 -14.66 7.30 -6.57
C ILE A 77 -13.34 6.54 -6.74
N VAL A 78 -13.39 5.20 -6.73
CA VAL A 78 -12.19 4.36 -6.77
C VAL A 78 -12.50 3.00 -7.38
N SER A 79 -11.55 2.45 -8.10
CA SER A 79 -11.52 1.03 -8.47
C SER A 79 -10.51 0.28 -7.61
N ALA A 80 -10.81 -0.97 -7.30
CA ALA A 80 -9.89 -1.84 -6.59
C ALA A 80 -9.99 -3.27 -7.16
N TYR A 81 -8.85 -3.94 -7.27
CA TYR A 81 -8.75 -5.30 -7.81
C TYR A 81 -7.53 -6.02 -7.26
N THR A 82 -7.55 -7.34 -7.36
CA THR A 82 -6.42 -8.19 -6.97
C THR A 82 -5.23 -7.98 -7.91
N SER A 83 -4.02 -8.12 -7.39
CA SER A 83 -2.82 -8.13 -8.24
C SER A 83 -2.60 -9.54 -8.79
N ASP A 84 -2.39 -9.65 -10.09
CA ASP A 84 -2.02 -10.91 -10.72
C ASP A 84 -0.53 -11.25 -10.54
N GLU A 85 0.29 -10.23 -10.24
CA GLU A 85 1.74 -10.38 -10.07
C GLU A 85 2.14 -10.86 -8.67
N ARG A 86 1.36 -10.48 -7.63
CA ARG A 86 1.70 -10.75 -6.24
C ARG A 86 0.50 -11.13 -5.40
N TYR A 87 0.55 -12.31 -4.82
CA TYR A 87 -0.53 -12.91 -4.03
C TYR A 87 -0.95 -12.11 -2.78
N ASN A 88 -0.12 -11.17 -2.30
CA ASN A 88 -0.34 -10.40 -1.08
C ASN A 88 -0.59 -8.91 -1.33
N GLU A 89 -0.94 -8.52 -2.55
CA GLU A 89 -1.15 -7.12 -2.93
C GLU A 89 -2.50 -6.94 -3.65
N ILE A 90 -3.07 -5.76 -3.48
CA ILE A 90 -4.19 -5.27 -4.29
C ILE A 90 -3.78 -3.96 -4.95
N TRP A 91 -4.39 -3.66 -6.07
CA TRP A 91 -4.27 -2.37 -6.73
C TRP A 91 -5.49 -1.51 -6.45
N VAL A 92 -5.27 -0.26 -6.13
CA VAL A 92 -6.29 0.77 -5.93
C VAL A 92 -6.05 1.88 -6.94
N ASN A 93 -7.07 2.23 -7.70
CA ASN A 93 -6.97 3.10 -8.86
C ASN A 93 -8.02 4.21 -8.80
N THR A 94 -7.61 5.43 -9.14
CA THR A 94 -8.49 6.60 -9.26
C THR A 94 -8.45 7.22 -10.65
N PHE A 95 -7.86 6.54 -11.63
CA PHE A 95 -7.64 7.08 -12.98
C PHE A 95 -8.94 7.51 -13.67
N ASN A 96 -9.99 6.70 -13.53
CA ASN A 96 -11.30 6.97 -14.13
C ASN A 96 -12.33 7.48 -13.08
N SER A 97 -11.88 8.05 -11.96
CA SER A 97 -12.78 8.56 -10.95
C SER A 97 -13.54 9.79 -11.46
N SER A 98 -14.87 9.71 -11.50
CA SER A 98 -15.72 10.81 -11.93
C SER A 98 -15.84 11.89 -10.85
N LYS A 99 -15.65 11.54 -9.58
CA LYS A 99 -15.79 12.46 -8.45
C LYS A 99 -14.77 12.22 -7.34
N SER A 100 -14.47 13.25 -6.58
CA SER A 100 -13.77 13.16 -5.29
C SER A 100 -14.74 12.71 -4.21
N GLY A 101 -14.21 12.11 -3.14
CA GLY A 101 -15.06 11.64 -2.04
C GLY A 101 -14.34 10.64 -1.15
N THR A 102 -15.12 9.95 -0.35
CA THR A 102 -14.61 8.90 0.54
C THR A 102 -15.44 7.64 0.40
N THR A 103 -14.77 6.52 0.20
CA THR A 103 -15.39 5.20 0.15
C THR A 103 -14.58 4.20 0.95
N LYS A 104 -15.05 2.95 1.05
CA LYS A 104 -14.29 1.82 1.61
C LYS A 104 -13.95 0.84 0.50
N VAL A 105 -12.73 0.34 0.48
CA VAL A 105 -12.34 -0.84 -0.29
C VAL A 105 -12.49 -2.05 0.62
N LEU A 106 -13.24 -3.04 0.17
CA LEU A 106 -13.50 -4.30 0.86
C LEU A 106 -12.60 -5.38 0.25
N VAL A 107 -11.90 -6.11 1.11
CA VAL A 107 -10.95 -7.15 0.68
C VAL A 107 -11.26 -8.44 1.46
N ASN A 108 -11.40 -9.54 0.73
CA ASN A 108 -11.53 -10.86 1.33
C ASN A 108 -10.23 -11.64 1.12
N VAL A 109 -9.70 -12.19 2.21
CA VAL A 109 -8.53 -13.09 2.20
C VAL A 109 -8.99 -14.47 2.67
N LYS A 110 -8.84 -15.49 1.83
CA LYS A 110 -9.10 -16.89 2.18
C LYS A 110 -7.84 -17.50 2.78
N ARG A 111 -7.94 -18.03 3.98
CA ARG A 111 -6.91 -18.78 4.70
C ARG A 111 -7.46 -20.16 5.05
N GLY A 112 -7.11 -21.19 4.28
CA GLY A 112 -7.73 -22.51 4.36
C GLY A 112 -9.25 -22.40 4.18
N LYS A 113 -10.03 -22.88 5.14
CA LYS A 113 -11.52 -22.83 5.11
C LYS A 113 -12.09 -21.48 5.60
N LYS A 114 -11.28 -20.60 6.19
CA LYS A 114 -11.74 -19.33 6.79
C LYS A 114 -11.57 -18.17 5.80
N THR A 115 -12.50 -17.20 5.84
CA THR A 115 -12.40 -15.94 5.10
C THR A 115 -12.24 -14.80 6.07
N CYS A 116 -11.12 -14.07 5.97
CA CYS A 116 -10.85 -12.84 6.68
C CYS A 116 -11.38 -11.65 5.85
N LYS A 117 -12.35 -10.92 6.39
CA LYS A 117 -12.91 -9.72 5.76
C LYS A 117 -12.15 -8.49 6.25
N LEU A 118 -11.52 -7.77 5.34
CA LEU A 118 -10.74 -6.55 5.61
C LEU A 118 -11.44 -5.36 4.96
N SER A 119 -11.21 -4.16 5.50
CA SER A 119 -11.69 -2.94 4.88
C SER A 119 -10.70 -1.81 5.08
N MET A 120 -10.55 -0.97 4.07
CA MET A 120 -9.69 0.20 4.06
C MET A 120 -10.49 1.42 3.60
N LYS A 121 -10.42 2.52 4.35
CA LYS A 121 -11.01 3.81 3.95
C LYS A 121 -10.13 4.46 2.89
N VAL A 122 -10.68 4.82 1.75
CA VAL A 122 -10.00 5.57 0.69
C VAL A 122 -10.63 6.93 0.56
N LYS A 123 -9.83 7.99 0.76
CA LYS A 123 -10.24 9.38 0.52
C LYS A 123 -9.61 9.85 -0.78
N VAL A 124 -10.44 10.14 -1.76
CA VAL A 124 -10.02 10.69 -3.06
C VAL A 124 -10.27 12.20 -3.03
N ILE A 125 -9.22 12.97 -3.31
CA ILE A 125 -9.25 14.44 -3.32
C ILE A 125 -8.84 14.97 -4.68
N SER A 126 -9.24 16.19 -5.02
CA SER A 126 -8.76 16.88 -6.21
C SER A 126 -7.25 17.00 -6.18
N PHE A 127 -6.64 16.95 -7.36
CA PHE A 127 -5.19 17.09 -7.47
C PHE A 127 -4.73 18.48 -6.98
N VAL A 128 -3.75 18.48 -6.11
CA VAL A 128 -3.03 19.67 -5.68
C VAL A 128 -1.56 19.36 -5.74
N SER A 129 -0.83 20.03 -6.64
CA SER A 129 0.59 19.75 -6.83
C SER A 129 1.36 19.73 -5.51
N PRO A 130 2.05 18.64 -5.16
CA PRO A 130 2.85 18.52 -3.94
C PRO A 130 4.19 19.27 -4.06
N MET A 131 4.53 19.79 -5.24
CA MET A 131 5.77 20.50 -5.48
C MET A 131 5.63 22.01 -5.20
N GLN A 132 6.60 22.57 -4.49
CA GLN A 132 6.77 24.02 -4.34
C GLN A 132 7.40 24.59 -5.60
N SER A 133 8.44 23.96 -6.12
CA SER A 133 9.09 24.29 -7.40
C SER A 133 9.61 23.05 -8.10
N ALA A 134 9.68 23.11 -9.44
CA ALA A 134 10.29 22.07 -10.27
C ALA A 134 10.90 22.73 -11.52
N LYS A 135 12.17 22.41 -11.80
CA LYS A 135 12.92 22.94 -12.97
C LYS A 135 13.74 21.81 -13.61
N ILE A 136 13.90 21.89 -14.93
CA ILE A 136 14.90 21.12 -15.68
C ILE A 136 15.80 22.13 -16.39
N GLY A 137 17.04 22.25 -15.94
CA GLY A 137 17.92 23.33 -16.35
C GLY A 137 17.30 24.71 -16.06
N LYS A 138 17.15 25.53 -17.07
CA LYS A 138 16.48 26.86 -16.98
C LYS A 138 14.95 26.77 -17.10
N THR A 139 14.39 25.64 -17.52
CA THR A 139 12.96 25.49 -17.80
C THR A 139 12.16 25.21 -16.52
N ASN A 140 11.17 26.05 -16.24
CA ASN A 140 10.22 25.84 -15.14
C ASN A 140 9.15 24.83 -15.57
N VAL A 141 9.23 23.59 -15.05
CA VAL A 141 8.28 22.52 -15.35
C VAL A 141 7.16 22.40 -14.31
N LYS A 142 7.19 23.16 -13.21
CA LYS A 142 6.12 23.16 -12.20
C LYS A 142 4.77 23.54 -12.81
N LYS A 143 4.74 24.48 -13.76
CA LYS A 143 3.48 24.90 -14.41
C LYS A 143 2.73 23.72 -15.05
N ALA A 144 3.45 22.78 -15.65
CA ALA A 144 2.84 21.57 -16.24
C ALA A 144 2.22 20.64 -15.18
N ILE A 145 2.79 20.59 -13.96
CA ILE A 145 2.29 19.74 -12.85
C ILE A 145 1.37 20.53 -11.90
N THR A 146 0.80 21.62 -12.30
CA THR A 146 -0.05 22.42 -11.39
C THR A 146 -1.40 21.76 -11.15
N ASN A 147 -2.01 21.22 -12.21
CA ASN A 147 -3.39 20.71 -12.21
C ASN A 147 -3.51 19.22 -12.51
N THR A 148 -2.39 18.53 -12.74
CA THR A 148 -2.38 17.11 -13.09
C THR A 148 -1.14 16.42 -12.56
N ALA A 149 -1.29 15.14 -12.22
CA ALA A 149 -0.16 14.28 -11.87
C ALA A 149 0.61 13.82 -13.12
N ASP A 150 -0.05 13.77 -14.28
CA ASP A 150 0.53 13.36 -15.58
C ASP A 150 0.66 14.60 -16.47
N ALA A 151 1.87 15.13 -16.56
CA ALA A 151 2.13 16.39 -17.22
C ALA A 151 2.86 16.24 -18.55
N LEU A 152 2.34 16.90 -19.57
CA LEU A 152 2.99 17.06 -20.86
C LEU A 152 3.71 18.43 -20.93
N LEU A 153 4.98 18.39 -21.24
CA LEU A 153 5.80 19.57 -21.51
C LEU A 153 5.64 19.98 -22.97
N LYS A 154 5.55 21.27 -23.24
CA LYS A 154 5.41 21.79 -24.61
C LYS A 154 6.61 21.48 -25.52
N LYS A 155 7.80 21.23 -24.95
CA LYS A 155 9.02 20.89 -25.67
C LYS A 155 9.96 20.04 -24.82
N ASN A 156 10.90 19.38 -25.46
CA ASN A 156 11.97 18.68 -24.79
C ASN A 156 12.80 19.63 -23.91
N CYS A 157 13.13 19.13 -22.72
CA CYS A 157 13.95 19.85 -21.73
C CYS A 157 15.16 18.99 -21.35
N SER A 158 16.32 19.65 -21.24
CA SER A 158 17.54 18.99 -20.80
C SER A 158 18.24 19.87 -19.75
N GLY A 159 18.89 19.24 -18.79
CA GLY A 159 19.62 19.92 -17.74
C GLY A 159 19.40 19.30 -16.36
N LYS A 160 19.85 20.00 -15.33
CA LYS A 160 19.72 19.56 -13.93
C LYS A 160 18.24 19.57 -13.51
N LEU A 161 17.72 18.42 -13.07
CA LEU A 161 16.38 18.31 -12.47
C LEU A 161 16.46 18.83 -11.03
N THR A 162 15.72 19.88 -10.72
CA THR A 162 15.68 20.48 -9.38
C THR A 162 14.24 20.56 -8.91
N ILE A 163 13.90 19.82 -7.86
CA ILE A 163 12.55 19.77 -7.30
C ILE A 163 12.61 20.15 -5.83
N LYS A 164 11.74 21.11 -5.43
CA LYS A 164 11.47 21.43 -4.02
C LYS A 164 10.05 21.05 -3.69
N MET A 165 9.88 20.26 -2.65
CA MET A 165 8.58 19.78 -2.20
C MET A 165 7.93 20.78 -1.23
N LYS A 166 6.58 20.80 -1.21
CA LYS A 166 5.82 21.47 -0.15
C LYS A 166 6.03 20.77 1.20
N LYS A 167 5.80 21.49 2.31
CA LYS A 167 5.89 20.94 3.67
C LYS A 167 5.03 19.68 3.80
N GLY A 168 5.57 18.64 4.40
CA GLY A 168 4.92 17.34 4.62
C GLY A 168 5.06 16.35 3.45
N TRP A 169 5.61 16.77 2.31
CA TRP A 169 5.87 15.89 1.16
C TRP A 169 7.35 15.61 0.99
N THR A 170 7.68 14.38 0.59
CA THR A 170 9.03 13.92 0.29
C THR A 170 9.05 13.17 -1.03
N ILE A 171 10.15 13.28 -1.77
CA ILE A 171 10.42 12.42 -2.92
C ILE A 171 10.97 11.10 -2.39
N THR A 172 10.36 9.99 -2.78
CA THR A 172 10.84 8.65 -2.43
C THR A 172 11.62 8.01 -3.57
N GLU A 173 11.25 8.32 -4.80
CA GLU A 173 11.91 7.76 -5.98
C GLU A 173 11.77 8.69 -7.18
N ILE A 174 12.78 8.68 -8.06
CA ILE A 174 12.73 9.28 -9.39
C ILE A 174 13.32 8.26 -10.36
N TYR A 175 12.65 8.02 -11.47
CA TYR A 175 13.18 7.21 -12.55
C TYR A 175 12.75 7.74 -13.91
N GLN A 176 13.52 7.42 -14.94
CA GLN A 176 13.18 7.73 -16.32
C GLN A 176 12.93 6.44 -17.07
N PHE A 177 11.80 6.35 -17.73
CA PHE A 177 11.42 5.22 -18.55
C PHE A 177 11.59 5.59 -20.03
N GLY A 178 12.54 4.96 -20.68
CA GLY A 178 12.88 5.24 -22.08
C GLY A 178 12.06 4.43 -23.06
N ALA A 179 12.13 4.83 -24.34
CA ALA A 179 11.45 4.17 -25.45
C ALA A 179 11.82 2.67 -25.62
N THR A 180 12.99 2.27 -25.15
CA THR A 180 13.49 0.89 -25.19
C THR A 180 12.94 0.00 -24.06
N GLY A 181 11.99 0.49 -23.26
CA GLY A 181 11.47 -0.25 -22.09
C GLY A 181 12.40 -0.26 -20.87
N LYS A 182 13.60 0.31 -20.97
CA LYS A 182 14.54 0.38 -19.84
C LYS A 182 14.20 1.54 -18.91
N SER A 183 14.22 1.28 -17.61
CA SER A 183 14.12 2.31 -16.58
C SER A 183 15.49 2.65 -16.00
N ILE A 184 15.75 3.92 -15.79
CA ILE A 184 16.97 4.44 -15.18
C ILE A 184 16.59 5.16 -13.90
N LYS A 185 17.16 4.74 -12.77
CA LYS A 185 16.97 5.44 -11.49
C LYS A 185 17.72 6.76 -11.51
N LEU A 186 17.00 7.82 -11.17
CA LEU A 186 17.51 9.17 -11.12
C LEU A 186 17.59 9.67 -9.68
N LYS A 187 18.30 10.76 -9.48
CA LYS A 187 18.30 11.52 -8.22
C LYS A 187 17.91 12.97 -8.50
N ASN A 188 17.28 13.62 -7.53
CA ASN A 188 17.10 15.07 -7.56
C ASN A 188 18.48 15.75 -7.67
N ASN A 189 18.55 16.87 -8.36
CA ASN A 189 19.79 17.59 -8.67
C ASN A 189 20.73 16.91 -9.68
N LYS A 190 20.31 15.86 -10.38
CA LYS A 190 21.08 15.24 -11.48
C LYS A 190 20.58 15.69 -12.85
N LYS A 191 21.46 15.58 -13.86
CA LYS A 191 21.13 15.93 -15.26
C LYS A 191 20.14 14.90 -15.82
N VAL A 192 19.11 15.42 -16.50
CA VAL A 192 18.07 14.65 -17.18
C VAL A 192 17.84 15.19 -18.59
N ASN A 193 17.20 14.40 -19.44
CA ASN A 193 16.78 14.84 -20.77
C ASN A 193 15.43 14.18 -21.11
N THR A 194 14.37 14.96 -21.25
CA THR A 194 13.01 14.45 -21.50
C THR A 194 12.84 13.83 -22.89
N SER A 195 13.75 14.08 -23.85
CA SER A 195 13.74 13.36 -25.14
C SER A 195 14.09 11.87 -25.02
N LYS A 196 14.71 11.46 -23.90
CA LYS A 196 15.08 10.07 -23.64
C LYS A 196 13.97 9.26 -22.98
N GLY A 197 12.80 9.86 -22.75
CA GLY A 197 11.64 9.20 -22.17
C GLY A 197 11.00 9.97 -21.03
N ARG A 198 9.94 9.39 -20.49
CA ARG A 198 9.12 9.95 -19.43
C ARG A 198 9.82 9.87 -18.07
N ILE A 199 9.81 10.95 -17.32
CA ILE A 199 10.33 10.99 -15.95
C ILE A 199 9.16 10.77 -14.99
N PHE A 200 9.31 9.79 -14.11
CA PHE A 200 8.38 9.47 -13.04
C PHE A 200 8.96 9.86 -11.69
N ILE A 201 8.14 10.44 -10.84
CA ILE A 201 8.53 10.95 -9.54
C ILE A 201 7.52 10.45 -8.51
N THR A 202 7.94 9.49 -7.69
CA THR A 202 7.11 9.02 -6.58
C THR A 202 7.30 9.94 -5.39
N VAL A 203 6.19 10.44 -4.89
CA VAL A 203 6.14 11.35 -3.74
C VAL A 203 5.27 10.80 -2.63
N LYS A 204 5.62 11.12 -1.39
CA LYS A 204 4.91 10.62 -0.20
C LYS A 204 4.59 11.74 0.76
N ASN A 205 3.35 11.76 1.23
CA ASN A 205 2.94 12.49 2.43
C ASN A 205 2.67 11.49 3.55
N LYS A 206 3.62 11.37 4.48
CA LYS A 206 3.55 10.36 5.55
C LYS A 206 2.36 10.59 6.48
N LYS A 207 2.04 11.86 6.82
CA LYS A 207 0.93 12.22 7.72
C LYS A 207 -0.43 11.80 7.16
N ALA A 208 -0.63 11.96 5.85
CA ALA A 208 -1.88 11.60 5.17
C ALA A 208 -1.92 10.13 4.71
N ASN A 209 -0.87 9.35 4.90
CA ASN A 209 -0.69 8.05 4.25
C ASN A 209 -1.01 8.12 2.75
N GLN A 210 -0.40 9.08 2.07
CA GLN A 210 -0.59 9.33 0.64
C GLN A 210 0.72 9.09 -0.10
N ILE A 211 0.66 8.32 -1.16
CA ILE A 211 1.77 8.08 -2.10
C ILE A 211 1.23 8.33 -3.48
N GLU A 212 1.91 9.17 -4.25
CA GLU A 212 1.49 9.55 -5.59
C GLU A 212 2.63 9.40 -6.58
N LEU A 213 2.29 9.00 -7.78
CA LEU A 213 3.19 8.98 -8.92
C LEU A 213 2.90 10.20 -9.80
N LEU A 214 3.89 11.06 -9.95
CA LEU A 214 3.83 12.20 -10.86
C LEU A 214 4.65 11.87 -12.09
N SER A 215 4.25 12.34 -13.25
CA SER A 215 5.02 12.14 -14.47
C SER A 215 5.24 13.43 -15.24
N LEU A 216 6.37 13.47 -15.95
CA LEU A 216 6.77 14.51 -16.89
C LEU A 216 7.17 13.84 -18.20
N ALA A 217 6.43 14.13 -19.26
CA ALA A 217 6.80 13.74 -20.62
C ALA A 217 6.91 15.00 -21.49
N ALA A 218 7.76 14.97 -22.51
CA ALA A 218 7.66 15.96 -23.57
C ALA A 218 6.55 15.54 -24.53
N GLY A 219 5.73 16.50 -24.98
CA GLY A 219 4.85 16.33 -26.13
C GLY A 219 5.71 16.14 -27.39
N TYR A 220 5.25 15.31 -28.29
CA TYR A 220 5.81 15.16 -29.63
C TYR A 220 5.43 16.35 -30.50
#